data_9ebc7b520cc23af820bf1307f50e12c3
#
_entry.id   9ebc7b520cc23af820bf1307f50e12c3
#
_cell.length_a   1.000
_cell.length_b   1.000
_cell.length_c   1.000
_cell.angle_alpha   90.00
_cell.angle_beta   90.00
_cell.angle_gamma   90.00
#
_symmetry.space_group_name_H-M   'P 1'
#
loop_
_entity.id
_entity.type
_entity.pdbx_description
1 polymer ?
#
loop_
_entity_poly.entity_id
_entity_poly.type
_entity_poly.pdbx_seq_one_letter_code
_entity_poly.pdbx_strand_id
1 'polypeptide(L)'
;MRNPKFKDIKPNYQKNTLEITLQEGKKTRKYNLPFAVFRDSKISRKNRFSSITIDRRLGGQAASFVLEDGSKGDFPADLVLYYCDPTYDWSSINQLKRALKDQLGQSRLSVRVVADALQTSPSQVMRLLQENRISKQIAQLFQLAELAGYEIKFNLRKKRAA
;
A
#
# COMPACT_ATOMS: atom_id res chain seq x y z
N MET A 1 14.66 0.92 -4.88
CA MET A 1 13.74 -0.06 -4.29
C MET A 1 13.91 -0.03 -2.77
N ARG A 2 12.83 0.08 -2.01
CA ARG A 2 12.87 -0.08 -0.55
C ARG A 2 13.13 -1.55 -0.26
N ASN A 3 13.96 -1.84 0.72
CA ASN A 3 14.23 -3.20 1.17
C ASN A 3 13.94 -3.27 2.67
N PRO A 4 12.64 -3.32 3.04
CA PRO A 4 12.23 -3.29 4.43
C PRO A 4 12.57 -4.62 5.11
N LYS A 5 12.98 -4.54 6.38
CA LYS A 5 13.31 -5.69 7.21
C LYS A 5 12.55 -5.61 8.52
N PHE A 6 11.97 -6.70 8.94
CA PHE A 6 11.37 -6.81 10.27
C PHE A 6 12.43 -6.71 11.37
N LYS A 7 12.14 -5.91 12.39
CA LYS A 7 12.92 -5.82 13.62
C LYS A 7 12.17 -6.38 14.81
N ASP A 8 10.86 -6.11 14.88
CA ASP A 8 9.99 -6.57 15.95
C ASP A 8 8.55 -6.70 15.44
N ILE A 9 7.83 -7.69 15.95
CA ILE A 9 6.44 -7.95 15.61
C ILE A 9 5.72 -8.38 16.88
N LYS A 10 4.67 -7.65 17.27
CA LYS A 10 3.88 -7.95 18.46
C LYS A 10 2.39 -7.88 18.16
N PRO A 11 1.59 -8.88 18.56
CA PRO A 11 0.15 -8.82 18.40
C PRO A 11 -0.48 -7.88 19.44
N ASN A 12 -1.41 -7.04 18.98
CA ASN A 12 -2.24 -6.22 19.84
C ASN A 12 -3.71 -6.60 19.63
N TYR A 13 -4.23 -7.44 20.50
CA TYR A 13 -5.60 -7.95 20.43
C TYR A 13 -6.67 -6.93 20.82
N GLN A 14 -6.31 -5.84 21.49
CA GLN A 14 -7.25 -4.76 21.79
C GLN A 14 -7.57 -3.96 20.50
N LYS A 15 -6.56 -3.73 19.69
CA LYS A 15 -6.67 -2.99 18.42
C LYS A 15 -6.92 -3.90 17.21
N ASN A 16 -6.85 -5.22 17.38
CA ASN A 16 -6.87 -6.22 16.29
C ASN A 16 -5.80 -5.96 15.23
N THR A 17 -4.56 -5.67 15.66
CA THR A 17 -3.43 -5.35 14.79
C THR A 17 -2.17 -6.09 15.20
N LEU A 18 -1.25 -6.30 14.25
CA LEU A 18 0.16 -6.54 14.54
C LEU A 18 0.87 -5.18 14.63
N GLU A 19 1.50 -4.90 15.76
CA GLU A 19 2.43 -3.78 15.91
C GLU A 19 3.79 -4.23 15.37
N ILE A 20 4.21 -3.61 14.27
CA ILE A 20 5.38 -4.04 13.50
C ILE A 20 6.40 -2.93 13.47
N THR A 21 7.64 -3.26 13.74
CA THR A 21 8.77 -2.36 13.55
C THR A 21 9.57 -2.82 12.34
N LEU A 22 9.65 -1.97 11.30
CA LEU A 22 10.46 -2.19 10.11
C LEU A 22 11.68 -1.29 10.11
N GLN A 23 12.79 -1.82 9.61
CA GLN A 23 13.98 -1.08 9.26
C GLN A 23 14.06 -0.91 7.74
N GLU A 24 14.19 0.34 7.28
CA GLU A 24 14.38 0.73 5.89
C GLU A 24 15.72 1.50 5.77
N GLY A 25 16.77 0.83 5.40
CA GLY A 25 18.12 1.38 5.44
C GLY A 25 18.52 1.77 6.89
N LYS A 26 18.80 3.06 7.11
CA LYS A 26 19.13 3.58 8.46
C LYS A 26 17.89 4.00 9.28
N LYS A 27 16.70 4.03 8.68
CA LYS A 27 15.47 4.48 9.35
C LYS A 27 14.69 3.30 9.90
N THR A 28 14.11 3.49 11.07
CA THR A 28 13.20 2.54 11.71
C THR A 28 11.82 3.18 11.82
N ARG A 29 10.78 2.46 11.41
CA ARG A 29 9.39 2.93 11.46
C ARG A 29 8.49 1.87 12.09
N LYS A 30 7.43 2.34 12.76
CA LYS A 30 6.40 1.49 13.37
C LYS A 30 5.12 1.55 12.56
N TYR A 31 4.49 0.39 12.40
CA TYR A 31 3.25 0.21 11.65
C TYR A 31 2.27 -0.64 12.46
N ASN A 32 0.98 -0.46 12.21
CA ASN A 32 -0.09 -1.27 12.80
C ASN A 32 -0.83 -1.99 11.65
N LEU A 33 -0.47 -3.25 11.41
CA LEU A 33 -1.09 -4.05 10.36
C LEU A 33 -2.36 -4.72 10.90
N PRO A 34 -3.54 -4.46 10.33
CA PRO A 34 -4.79 -5.08 10.77
C PRO A 34 -4.77 -6.60 10.60
N PHE A 35 -5.32 -7.35 11.56
CA PHE A 35 -5.47 -8.81 11.45
C PHE A 35 -6.32 -9.21 10.24
N ALA A 36 -7.27 -8.36 9.84
CA ALA A 36 -8.11 -8.58 8.68
C ALA A 36 -7.36 -8.71 7.34
N VAL A 37 -6.10 -8.29 7.27
CA VAL A 37 -5.23 -8.50 6.10
C VAL A 37 -4.96 -9.99 5.86
N PHE A 38 -4.94 -10.79 6.90
CA PHE A 38 -4.76 -12.25 6.84
C PHE A 38 -6.10 -12.96 6.68
N ARG A 39 -6.68 -12.88 5.47
CA ARG A 39 -8.06 -13.32 5.18
C ARG A 39 -8.39 -14.77 5.56
N ASP A 40 -7.45 -15.66 5.28
CA ASP A 40 -7.63 -17.10 5.48
C ASP A 40 -7.31 -17.54 6.92
N SER A 41 -6.79 -16.62 7.72
CA SER A 41 -6.40 -16.87 9.10
C SER A 41 -7.46 -16.30 10.03
N LYS A 42 -8.10 -17.17 10.82
CA LYS A 42 -9.12 -16.76 11.80
C LYS A 42 -8.48 -16.14 13.06
N ILE A 43 -7.63 -15.11 12.86
CA ILE A 43 -6.94 -14.44 13.95
C ILE A 43 -7.96 -13.69 14.82
N SER A 44 -8.01 -13.99 16.09
CA SER A 44 -8.93 -13.38 17.05
C SER A 44 -8.42 -13.53 18.46
N ARG A 45 -9.16 -12.99 19.45
CA ARG A 45 -8.88 -13.22 20.88
C ARG A 45 -9.02 -14.69 21.29
N LYS A 46 -9.79 -15.49 20.52
CA LYS A 46 -10.01 -16.93 20.77
C LYS A 46 -9.07 -17.83 19.95
N ASN A 47 -8.35 -17.27 18.99
CA ASN A 47 -7.37 -17.98 18.17
C ASN A 47 -6.16 -17.04 18.00
N ARG A 48 -5.26 -17.07 18.96
CA ARG A 48 -4.14 -16.15 19.07
C ARG A 48 -2.91 -16.66 18.33
N PHE A 49 -1.94 -15.78 18.16
CA PHE A 49 -0.62 -16.17 17.71
C PHE A 49 0.05 -17.01 18.81
N SER A 50 0.32 -18.26 18.47
CA SER A 50 1.15 -19.16 19.28
C SER A 50 2.63 -18.80 19.14
N SER A 51 3.04 -18.46 17.90
CA SER A 51 4.38 -17.93 17.63
C SER A 51 4.40 -17.01 16.43
N ILE A 52 5.34 -16.06 16.44
CA ILE A 52 5.67 -15.20 15.28
C ILE A 52 7.19 -15.23 15.15
N THR A 53 7.69 -15.57 13.96
CA THR A 53 9.11 -15.72 13.70
C THR A 53 9.53 -14.89 12.49
N ILE A 54 10.57 -14.07 12.67
CA ILE A 54 11.18 -13.33 11.56
C ILE A 54 12.15 -14.26 10.84
N ASP A 55 11.98 -14.41 9.53
CA ASP A 55 12.85 -15.26 8.71
C ASP A 55 14.20 -14.60 8.46
N ARG A 56 15.21 -15.07 9.20
CA ARG A 56 16.59 -14.59 9.06
C ARG A 56 17.26 -15.06 7.78
N ARG A 57 16.81 -16.18 7.17
CA ARG A 57 17.36 -16.71 5.91
C ARG A 57 17.04 -15.76 4.76
N LEU A 58 15.87 -15.12 4.80
CA LEU A 58 15.47 -14.06 3.88
C LEU A 58 15.92 -12.66 4.34
N GLY A 59 16.96 -12.58 5.17
CA GLY A 59 17.49 -11.32 5.65
C GLY A 59 16.53 -10.48 6.49
N GLY A 60 15.50 -11.11 7.07
CA GLY A 60 14.46 -10.44 7.85
C GLY A 60 13.36 -9.77 7.01
N GLN A 61 13.25 -10.09 5.72
CA GLN A 61 12.25 -9.50 4.81
C GLN A 61 10.89 -10.20 4.86
N ALA A 62 10.83 -11.38 5.50
CA ALA A 62 9.61 -12.13 5.70
C ALA A 62 9.45 -12.53 7.18
N ALA A 63 8.23 -12.76 7.58
CA ALA A 63 7.86 -13.32 8.87
C ALA A 63 6.83 -14.43 8.68
N SER A 64 6.87 -15.43 9.54
CA SER A 64 5.90 -16.51 9.62
C SER A 64 5.21 -16.51 10.97
N PHE A 65 4.01 -17.07 11.03
CA PHE A 65 3.28 -17.23 12.27
C PHE A 65 2.58 -18.59 12.35
N VAL A 66 2.31 -18.99 13.57
CA VAL A 66 1.45 -20.14 13.90
C VAL A 66 0.39 -19.65 14.86
N LEU A 67 -0.87 -20.04 14.65
CA LEU A 67 -1.98 -19.75 15.56
C LEU A 67 -2.22 -20.91 16.53
N GLU A 68 -3.02 -20.67 17.58
CA GLU A 68 -3.36 -21.69 18.57
C GLU A 68 -4.11 -22.89 17.98
N ASP A 69 -4.87 -22.70 16.90
CA ASP A 69 -5.55 -23.78 16.15
C ASP A 69 -4.62 -24.57 15.23
N GLY A 70 -3.33 -24.23 15.22
CA GLY A 70 -2.30 -24.87 14.37
C GLY A 70 -2.22 -24.32 12.96
N SER A 71 -3.09 -23.38 12.54
CA SER A 71 -2.99 -22.73 11.24
C SER A 71 -1.73 -21.88 11.17
N LYS A 72 -1.14 -21.83 9.97
CA LYS A 72 0.15 -21.18 9.70
C LYS A 72 -0.01 -20.18 8.56
N GLY A 73 0.80 -19.15 8.59
CA GLY A 73 0.90 -18.19 7.50
C GLY A 73 2.26 -17.51 7.50
N ASP A 74 2.55 -16.88 6.38
CA ASP A 74 3.75 -16.07 6.19
C ASP A 74 3.37 -14.76 5.48
N PHE A 75 4.16 -13.73 5.67
CA PHE A 75 3.96 -12.46 5.03
C PHE A 75 5.27 -11.69 4.87
N PRO A 76 5.45 -11.03 3.71
CA PRO A 76 6.63 -10.19 3.47
C PRO A 76 6.49 -8.82 4.13
N ALA A 77 7.62 -8.16 4.36
CA ALA A 77 7.64 -6.81 4.90
C ALA A 77 6.99 -5.77 3.96
N ASP A 78 7.00 -6.02 2.63
CA ASP A 78 6.32 -5.19 1.65
C ASP A 78 4.80 -5.16 1.85
N LEU A 79 4.19 -6.24 2.32
CA LEU A 79 2.77 -6.27 2.67
C LEU A 79 2.41 -5.21 3.74
N VAL A 80 3.30 -5.05 4.72
CA VAL A 80 3.12 -4.04 5.78
C VAL A 80 3.16 -2.63 5.19
N LEU A 81 4.12 -2.36 4.31
CA LEU A 81 4.22 -1.06 3.64
C LEU A 81 3.00 -0.81 2.75
N TYR A 82 2.56 -1.82 2.00
CA TYR A 82 1.39 -1.73 1.13
C TYR A 82 0.13 -1.28 1.88
N TYR A 83 -0.13 -1.86 3.05
CA TYR A 83 -1.33 -1.55 3.84
C TYR A 83 -1.17 -0.33 4.77
N CYS A 84 0.04 -0.04 5.24
CA CYS A 84 0.25 0.87 6.34
C CYS A 84 1.08 2.11 6.00
N ASP A 85 1.88 2.11 4.93
CA ASP A 85 2.70 3.26 4.54
C ASP A 85 1.98 4.11 3.48
N PRO A 86 1.55 5.35 3.81
CA PRO A 86 0.91 6.24 2.84
C PRO A 86 1.84 6.65 1.70
N THR A 87 3.15 6.40 1.81
CA THR A 87 4.16 6.71 0.79
C THR A 87 4.64 5.46 0.03
N TYR A 88 3.93 4.33 0.17
CA TYR A 88 4.23 3.12 -0.58
C TYR A 88 4.18 3.37 -2.10
N ASP A 89 5.02 2.68 -2.85
CA ASP A 89 5.06 2.84 -4.31
C ASP A 89 3.84 2.18 -4.97
N TRP A 90 2.84 2.97 -5.26
CA TRP A 90 1.64 2.59 -5.99
C TRP A 90 1.94 2.59 -7.50
N SER A 91 2.69 1.60 -7.97
CA SER A 91 3.24 1.57 -9.34
C SER A 91 2.18 1.79 -10.41
N SER A 92 1.01 1.18 -10.33
CA SER A 92 -0.07 1.34 -11.32
C SER A 92 -0.62 2.76 -11.37
N ILE A 93 -0.85 3.39 -10.21
CA ILE A 93 -1.28 4.79 -10.13
C ILE A 93 -0.17 5.74 -10.55
N ASN A 94 1.07 5.46 -10.17
CA ASN A 94 2.20 6.28 -10.57
C ASN A 94 2.43 6.23 -12.09
N GLN A 95 2.22 5.07 -12.73
CA GLN A 95 2.23 4.96 -14.19
C GLN A 95 1.12 5.80 -14.82
N LEU A 96 -0.10 5.74 -14.29
CA LEU A 96 -1.21 6.59 -14.74
C LEU A 96 -0.86 8.08 -14.62
N LYS A 97 -0.33 8.50 -13.47
CA LYS A 97 0.05 9.90 -13.22
C LYS A 97 1.14 10.38 -14.18
N ARG A 98 2.17 9.55 -14.44
CA ARG A 98 3.22 9.84 -15.42
C ARG A 98 2.62 10.02 -16.81
N ALA A 99 1.83 9.05 -17.27
CA ALA A 99 1.18 9.12 -18.58
C ALA A 99 0.29 10.36 -18.74
N LEU A 100 -0.48 10.73 -17.70
CA LEU A 100 -1.28 11.96 -17.72
C LEU A 100 -0.41 13.22 -17.73
N LYS A 101 0.67 13.27 -16.97
CA LYS A 101 1.60 14.38 -16.94
C LYS A 101 2.28 14.58 -18.31
N ASP A 102 2.70 13.48 -18.95
CA ASP A 102 3.31 13.51 -20.29
C ASP A 102 2.29 13.98 -21.33
N GLN A 103 1.05 13.50 -21.29
CA GLN A 103 -0.02 13.93 -22.18
C GLN A 103 -0.38 15.42 -22.01
N LEU A 104 -0.41 15.93 -20.78
CA LEU A 104 -0.59 17.36 -20.51
C LEU A 104 0.57 18.19 -21.05
N GLY A 105 1.80 17.70 -20.93
CA GLY A 105 2.98 18.38 -21.50
C GLY A 105 2.98 18.43 -23.03
N GLN A 106 2.38 17.44 -23.70
CA GLN A 106 2.23 17.37 -25.16
C GLN A 106 0.98 18.08 -25.68
N SER A 107 0.00 18.33 -24.84
CA SER A 107 -1.24 18.99 -25.17
C SER A 107 -1.09 20.53 -25.05
N ARG A 108 -1.99 21.26 -25.74
CA ARG A 108 -2.10 22.72 -25.56
C ARG A 108 -2.83 23.11 -24.25
N LEU A 109 -3.13 22.16 -23.38
CA LEU A 109 -3.83 22.38 -22.13
C LEU A 109 -2.84 22.83 -21.04
N SER A 110 -2.89 24.10 -20.65
CA SER A 110 -2.12 24.56 -19.51
C SER A 110 -2.71 24.03 -18.19
N VAL A 111 -1.88 23.94 -17.16
CA VAL A 111 -2.32 23.53 -15.80
C VAL A 111 -3.44 24.44 -15.28
N ARG A 112 -3.47 25.73 -15.67
CA ARG A 112 -4.54 26.67 -15.30
C ARG A 112 -5.87 26.29 -15.96
N VAL A 113 -5.87 26.01 -17.27
CA VAL A 113 -7.07 25.56 -17.98
C VAL A 113 -7.63 24.28 -17.38
N VAL A 114 -6.77 23.34 -17.02
CA VAL A 114 -7.18 22.10 -16.35
C VAL A 114 -7.74 22.39 -14.95
N ALA A 115 -7.12 23.28 -14.20
CA ALA A 115 -7.60 23.69 -12.88
C ALA A 115 -8.98 24.33 -12.93
N ASP A 116 -9.20 25.24 -13.89
CA ASP A 116 -10.49 25.89 -14.09
C ASP A 116 -11.56 24.86 -14.48
N ALA A 117 -11.26 23.94 -15.40
CA ALA A 117 -12.18 22.87 -15.81
C ALA A 117 -12.54 21.90 -14.65
N LEU A 118 -11.61 21.66 -13.74
CA LEU A 118 -11.81 20.81 -12.55
C LEU A 118 -12.32 21.60 -11.34
N GLN A 119 -12.58 22.90 -11.48
CA GLN A 119 -12.99 23.80 -10.39
C GLN A 119 -12.06 23.71 -9.16
N THR A 120 -10.75 23.74 -9.40
CA THR A 120 -9.72 23.59 -8.39
C THR A 120 -8.55 24.55 -8.63
N SER A 121 -7.54 24.54 -7.77
CA SER A 121 -6.34 25.35 -7.97
C SER A 121 -5.27 24.63 -8.80
N PRO A 122 -4.39 25.37 -9.51
CA PRO A 122 -3.23 24.79 -10.20
C PRO A 122 -2.36 23.93 -9.29
N SER A 123 -2.19 24.33 -8.03
CA SER A 123 -1.44 23.57 -7.03
C SER A 123 -2.09 22.23 -6.72
N GLN A 124 -3.42 22.13 -6.71
CA GLN A 124 -4.13 20.86 -6.52
C GLN A 124 -3.95 19.95 -7.73
N VAL A 125 -4.00 20.50 -8.96
CA VAL A 125 -3.72 19.71 -10.17
C VAL A 125 -2.32 19.11 -10.10
N MET A 126 -1.31 19.92 -9.74
CA MET A 126 0.06 19.44 -9.58
C MET A 126 0.19 18.37 -8.49
N ARG A 127 -0.57 18.50 -7.39
CA ARG A 127 -0.63 17.47 -6.34
C ARG A 127 -1.25 16.17 -6.83
N LEU A 128 -2.32 16.22 -7.65
CA LEU A 128 -2.93 15.03 -8.23
C LEU A 128 -1.95 14.24 -9.11
N LEU A 129 -1.06 14.94 -9.82
CA LEU A 129 -0.04 14.35 -10.70
C LEU A 129 1.24 13.97 -9.97
N GLN A 130 1.38 14.31 -8.69
CA GLN A 130 2.56 13.97 -7.90
C GLN A 130 2.59 12.48 -7.59
N GLU A 131 3.69 11.81 -7.98
CA GLU A 131 3.92 10.40 -7.66
C GLU A 131 3.98 10.16 -6.14
N ASN A 132 3.66 8.95 -5.74
CA ASN A 132 3.64 8.53 -4.33
C ASN A 132 2.72 9.34 -3.41
N ARG A 133 1.83 10.16 -3.98
CA ARG A 133 0.74 10.83 -3.27
C ARG A 133 -0.60 10.28 -3.71
N ILE A 134 -1.21 9.48 -2.86
CA ILE A 134 -2.52 8.87 -3.09
C ILE A 134 -3.45 9.27 -1.96
N SER A 135 -4.69 9.63 -2.30
CA SER A 135 -5.69 9.88 -1.27
C SER A 135 -6.00 8.59 -0.51
N LYS A 136 -6.34 8.71 0.77
CA LYS A 136 -6.71 7.57 1.60
C LYS A 136 -7.82 6.71 0.97
N GLN A 137 -8.80 7.33 0.34
CA GLN A 137 -9.92 6.64 -0.33
C GLN A 137 -9.45 5.77 -1.50
N ILE A 138 -8.55 6.29 -2.34
CA ILE A 138 -7.99 5.54 -3.47
C ILE A 138 -7.12 4.38 -2.96
N ALA A 139 -6.28 4.63 -1.96
CA ALA A 139 -5.49 3.58 -1.33
C ALA A 139 -6.38 2.45 -0.78
N GLN A 140 -7.47 2.80 -0.08
CA GLN A 140 -8.43 1.83 0.45
C GLN A 140 -9.16 1.06 -0.66
N LEU A 141 -9.47 1.70 -1.81
CA LEU A 141 -10.09 1.03 -2.94
C LEU A 141 -9.17 -0.06 -3.54
N PHE A 142 -7.88 0.22 -3.67
CA PHE A 142 -6.89 -0.77 -4.12
C PHE A 142 -6.77 -1.92 -3.13
N GLN A 143 -6.67 -1.61 -1.85
CA GLN A 143 -6.62 -2.61 -0.79
C GLN A 143 -7.87 -3.49 -0.78
N LEU A 144 -9.05 -2.88 -0.97
CA LEU A 144 -10.30 -3.62 -1.08
C LEU A 144 -10.32 -4.56 -2.30
N ALA A 145 -9.85 -4.08 -3.46
CA ALA A 145 -9.78 -4.91 -4.66
C ALA A 145 -8.87 -6.13 -4.44
N GLU A 146 -7.69 -5.92 -3.84
CA GLU A 146 -6.79 -7.02 -3.52
C GLU A 146 -7.39 -8.00 -2.50
N LEU A 147 -8.01 -7.49 -1.44
CA LEU A 147 -8.74 -8.32 -0.47
C LEU A 147 -9.87 -9.13 -1.13
N ALA A 148 -10.47 -8.63 -2.19
CA ALA A 148 -11.46 -9.34 -2.99
C ALA A 148 -10.87 -10.28 -4.05
N GLY A 149 -9.53 -10.33 -4.18
CA GLY A 149 -8.84 -11.18 -5.15
C GLY A 149 -8.70 -10.56 -6.54
N TYR A 150 -8.81 -9.23 -6.66
CA TYR A 150 -8.71 -8.51 -7.94
C TYR A 150 -7.49 -7.60 -7.97
N GLU A 151 -6.88 -7.49 -9.15
CA GLU A 151 -5.85 -6.50 -9.48
C GLU A 151 -6.47 -5.34 -10.27
N ILE A 152 -6.16 -4.09 -9.89
CA ILE A 152 -6.61 -2.91 -10.63
C ILE A 152 -5.53 -2.51 -11.64
N LYS A 153 -5.89 -2.49 -12.92
CA LYS A 153 -5.04 -2.00 -14.02
C LYS A 153 -5.65 -0.77 -14.68
N PHE A 154 -4.84 0.23 -14.98
CA PHE A 154 -5.24 1.41 -15.73
C PHE A 154 -4.81 1.30 -17.18
N ASN A 155 -5.71 1.66 -18.09
CA ASN A 155 -5.41 1.75 -19.52
C ASN A 155 -5.92 3.09 -20.06
N LEU A 156 -4.98 3.93 -20.55
CA LEU A 156 -5.32 5.20 -21.20
C LEU A 156 -5.43 4.98 -22.72
N ARG A 157 -6.58 5.31 -23.27
CA ARG A 157 -6.78 5.32 -24.73
C ARG A 157 -7.08 6.75 -25.19
N LYS A 158 -6.43 7.17 -26.29
CA LYS A 158 -6.75 8.45 -26.92
C LYS A 158 -8.21 8.43 -27.40
N LYS A 159 -9.01 9.42 -26.97
CA LYS A 159 -10.35 9.61 -27.54
C LYS A 159 -10.22 9.86 -29.04
N ARG A 160 -11.01 9.16 -29.85
CA ARG A 160 -11.20 9.56 -31.25
C ARG A 160 -11.88 10.92 -31.22
N ALA A 161 -11.35 11.89 -31.99
CA ALA A 161 -12.06 13.15 -32.21
C ALA A 161 -13.40 12.80 -32.85
N ALA A 162 -14.49 13.32 -32.29
CA ALA A 162 -15.80 13.26 -32.91
C ALA A 162 -15.83 14.20 -34.10
#